data_17d11f1145c854a064565b3c219d0aa0
#
_entry.id   17d11f1145c854a064565b3c219d0aa0
#
_cell.length_a   1.000
_cell.length_b   1.000
_cell.length_c   1.000
_cell.angle_alpha   90.00
_cell.angle_beta   90.00
_cell.angle_gamma   90.00
#
_symmetry.space_group_name_H-M   'P 1'
#
loop_
_entity.id
_entity.type
_entity.pdbx_description
1 polymer ?
#
loop_
_entity_poly.entity_id
_entity_poly.type
_entity_poly.pdbx_seq_one_letter_code
_entity_poly.pdbx_strand_id
1 'polypeptide(L)'
;MIYSKNGASLNSAYGVAGNSRDLAYSKNGEIVFRKNTDVDYSSYSISNFCSVSISQMQGFDIFSGYIFQFRANSSTVSNIMCTINSQTSSIIQNNILASSDHGDSASFSNEHYEQGDDFPLLYVTADTNPAKVYINRVTTTTSELVKTLSFPLMGTGYYAALCLDSENAVAYMVGYSEQNYQTDDGGNNKTVISKWDLTDLTLNQDGTYTPAFISALERPFIYVMQGQQFHDGMLWIASGYVGQRGYIYALDPATGDLLYTVDTATTTEVEGLSFISPYEMVFGLQGGTYKKVTFSHR
;
A
#
# COMPACT_ATOMS: atom_id res chain seq x y z
N MET A 1 -32.17 5.16 -7.10
CA MET A 1 -32.35 4.40 -5.83
C MET A 1 -31.93 2.98 -6.16
N ILE A 2 -30.85 2.50 -5.54
CA ILE A 2 -30.29 1.17 -5.80
C ILE A 2 -30.66 0.30 -4.61
N TYR A 3 -31.25 -0.84 -4.86
CA TYR A 3 -31.66 -1.80 -3.81
C TYR A 3 -30.69 -2.98 -3.80
N SER A 4 -30.35 -3.48 -2.61
CA SER A 4 -29.67 -4.75 -2.46
C SER A 4 -30.60 -5.91 -2.90
N LYS A 5 -30.04 -7.08 -3.22
CA LYS A 5 -30.78 -8.31 -3.54
C LYS A 5 -31.83 -8.68 -2.48
N ASN A 6 -31.75 -8.13 -1.27
CA ASN A 6 -32.64 -8.37 -0.13
C ASN A 6 -33.52 -7.16 0.22
N GLY A 7 -33.63 -6.14 -0.66
CA GLY A 7 -34.48 -4.98 -0.45
C GLY A 7 -33.98 -3.96 0.59
N ALA A 8 -32.76 -4.12 1.12
CA ALA A 8 -32.17 -3.13 2.00
C ALA A 8 -31.63 -1.94 1.20
N SER A 9 -31.88 -0.72 1.62
CA SER A 9 -31.37 0.49 0.97
C SER A 9 -29.86 0.59 1.24
N LEU A 10 -29.07 0.72 0.17
CA LEU A 10 -27.60 0.94 0.22
C LEU A 10 -27.21 2.39 0.53
N ASN A 11 -28.03 3.14 1.26
CA ASN A 11 -27.76 4.53 1.64
C ASN A 11 -26.55 4.70 2.59
N SER A 12 -25.95 3.61 3.07
CA SER A 12 -24.75 3.62 3.93
C SER A 12 -23.41 3.58 3.16
N ALA A 13 -23.44 3.48 1.84
CA ALA A 13 -22.21 3.49 1.01
C ALA A 13 -21.68 4.90 0.69
N TYR A 14 -22.23 5.95 1.30
CA TYR A 14 -21.71 7.30 1.17
C TYR A 14 -20.63 7.52 2.22
N GLY A 15 -19.37 7.42 1.81
CA GLY A 15 -18.26 7.91 2.60
C GLY A 15 -18.40 9.41 2.87
N VAL A 16 -17.96 9.83 4.06
CA VAL A 16 -17.94 11.22 4.53
C VAL A 16 -16.97 12.01 3.66
N ALA A 17 -17.41 12.45 2.50
CA ALA A 17 -16.78 13.49 1.67
C ALA A 17 -17.48 13.69 0.31
N GLY A 18 -18.77 13.41 0.16
CA GLY A 18 -19.57 13.96 -0.96
C GLY A 18 -19.24 13.47 -2.37
N ASN A 19 -18.38 12.49 -2.54
CA ASN A 19 -18.07 11.93 -3.84
C ASN A 19 -18.94 10.70 -4.10
N SER A 20 -19.85 10.80 -5.05
CA SER A 20 -20.63 9.66 -5.55
C SER A 20 -19.65 8.67 -6.21
N ARG A 21 -19.43 7.52 -5.57
CA ARG A 21 -18.75 6.41 -6.25
C ARG A 21 -19.78 5.68 -7.09
N ASP A 22 -19.51 5.55 -8.37
CA ASP A 22 -20.32 4.74 -9.26
C ASP A 22 -20.14 3.26 -8.90
N LEU A 23 -21.16 2.67 -8.27
CA LEU A 23 -21.20 1.22 -8.03
C LEU A 23 -21.56 0.53 -9.35
N ALA A 24 -20.68 -0.31 -9.86
CA ALA A 24 -21.01 -1.23 -10.96
C ALA A 24 -21.15 -2.63 -10.40
N TYR A 25 -22.11 -3.35 -10.94
CA TYR A 25 -22.28 -4.78 -10.65
C TYR A 25 -21.65 -5.61 -11.77
N SER A 26 -20.88 -6.63 -11.38
CA SER A 26 -20.46 -7.64 -12.34
C SER A 26 -21.66 -8.43 -12.86
N LYS A 27 -21.48 -9.20 -13.94
CA LYS A 27 -22.50 -10.11 -14.48
C LYS A 27 -23.05 -11.10 -13.44
N ASN A 28 -22.31 -11.33 -12.35
CA ASN A 28 -22.66 -12.27 -11.28
C ASN A 28 -23.28 -11.56 -10.05
N GLY A 29 -23.51 -10.25 -10.10
CA GLY A 29 -24.08 -9.47 -9.01
C GLY A 29 -23.09 -9.10 -7.90
N GLU A 30 -21.80 -9.30 -8.10
CA GLU A 30 -20.75 -8.78 -7.22
C GLU A 30 -20.63 -7.28 -7.40
N ILE A 31 -20.40 -6.55 -6.30
CA ILE A 31 -20.12 -5.11 -6.35
C ILE A 31 -18.68 -4.98 -6.87
N VAL A 32 -18.56 -4.48 -8.09
CA VAL A 32 -17.27 -4.06 -8.64
C VAL A 32 -17.20 -2.55 -8.50
N PHE A 33 -16.32 -2.05 -7.65
CA PHE A 33 -16.09 -0.62 -7.58
C PHE A 33 -15.56 -0.14 -8.93
N ARG A 34 -16.29 0.74 -9.57
CA ARG A 34 -15.76 1.41 -10.74
C ARG A 34 -14.70 2.40 -10.27
N LYS A 35 -13.60 2.38 -10.96
CA LYS A 35 -12.62 3.42 -11.06
C LYS A 35 -13.29 4.79 -11.10
N ASN A 36 -12.79 5.73 -10.32
CA ASN A 36 -13.28 7.11 -10.35
C ASN A 36 -13.21 7.65 -11.79
N THR A 37 -14.36 7.79 -12.44
CA THR A 37 -14.44 8.20 -13.85
C THR A 37 -13.99 9.64 -14.06
N ASP A 38 -13.90 10.43 -13.00
CA ASP A 38 -13.55 11.85 -13.04
C ASP A 38 -12.03 12.09 -13.00
N VAL A 39 -11.22 11.04 -12.73
CA VAL A 39 -9.74 11.13 -12.70
C VAL A 39 -9.15 10.62 -14.01
N ASP A 40 -8.31 11.44 -14.62
CA ASP A 40 -7.46 11.03 -15.74
C ASP A 40 -6.05 10.68 -15.22
N TYR A 41 -5.82 9.40 -14.93
CA TYR A 41 -4.52 8.91 -14.48
C TYR A 41 -3.43 8.91 -15.56
N SER A 42 -3.78 9.16 -16.83
CA SER A 42 -2.82 9.28 -17.93
C SER A 42 -2.21 10.68 -18.05
N SER A 43 -2.82 11.67 -17.40
CA SER A 43 -2.40 13.08 -17.44
C SER A 43 -2.13 13.57 -16.02
N TYR A 44 -0.88 13.94 -15.75
CA TYR A 44 -0.44 14.33 -14.43
C TYR A 44 0.68 15.36 -14.45
N SER A 45 0.89 16.01 -13.30
CA SER A 45 2.04 16.84 -13.00
C SER A 45 2.74 16.37 -11.73
N ILE A 46 4.04 16.63 -11.62
CA ILE A 46 4.84 16.29 -10.43
C ILE A 46 5.40 17.58 -9.82
N SER A 47 5.25 17.72 -8.51
CA SER A 47 5.75 18.86 -7.73
C SER A 47 6.43 18.39 -6.45
N ASN A 48 7.13 19.27 -5.77
CA ASN A 48 7.62 19.00 -4.42
C ASN A 48 6.44 18.95 -3.44
N PHE A 49 6.46 17.99 -2.52
CA PHE A 49 5.49 17.89 -1.43
C PHE A 49 6.10 18.38 -0.12
N CYS A 50 7.11 17.68 0.38
CA CYS A 50 7.92 18.12 1.52
C CYS A 50 9.31 17.48 1.45
N SER A 51 10.24 17.95 2.30
CA SER A 51 11.58 17.36 2.42
C SER A 51 12.03 17.40 3.88
N VAL A 52 12.55 16.28 4.35
CA VAL A 52 13.15 16.12 5.68
C VAL A 52 14.45 15.35 5.55
N SER A 53 15.42 15.61 6.42
CA SER A 53 16.69 14.87 6.39
C SER A 53 16.52 13.55 7.16
N ILE A 54 16.21 12.48 6.45
CA ILE A 54 16.15 11.12 6.98
C ILE A 54 16.85 10.16 6.03
N SER A 55 17.52 9.15 6.59
CA SER A 55 18.21 8.11 5.85
C SER A 55 17.47 6.79 5.95
N GLN A 56 17.74 5.89 5.00
CA GLN A 56 17.23 4.52 5.01
C GLN A 56 15.70 4.46 5.07
N MET A 57 15.06 5.30 4.28
CA MET A 57 13.61 5.28 4.10
C MET A 57 13.19 3.94 3.51
N GLN A 58 12.00 3.51 3.91
CA GLN A 58 11.26 2.39 3.37
C GLN A 58 9.82 2.82 3.10
N GLY A 59 8.85 1.93 3.17
CA GLY A 59 7.46 2.26 3.00
C GLY A 59 6.95 3.33 3.97
N PHE A 60 5.92 4.02 3.58
CA PHE A 60 5.21 5.00 4.40
C PHE A 60 3.73 5.08 4.01
N ASP A 61 2.95 5.69 4.90
CA ASP A 61 1.62 6.17 4.53
C ASP A 61 1.36 7.55 5.16
N ILE A 62 0.35 8.25 4.63
CA ILE A 62 0.00 9.62 5.03
C ILE A 62 -1.45 9.63 5.51
N PHE A 63 -1.66 10.16 6.71
CA PHE A 63 -2.98 10.37 7.26
C PHE A 63 -3.06 11.71 8.00
N SER A 64 -4.12 12.48 7.75
CA SER A 64 -4.38 13.79 8.42
C SER A 64 -3.19 14.75 8.41
N GLY A 65 -2.39 14.77 7.33
CA GLY A 65 -1.22 15.66 7.22
C GLY A 65 0.03 15.17 7.93
N TYR A 66 0.03 13.95 8.46
CA TYR A 66 1.21 13.30 9.03
C TYR A 66 1.68 12.16 8.13
N ILE A 67 3.00 12.09 7.91
CA ILE A 67 3.66 10.99 7.23
C ILE A 67 4.19 10.04 8.31
N PHE A 68 3.81 8.78 8.23
CA PHE A 68 4.32 7.68 9.06
C PHE A 68 5.34 6.90 8.25
N GLN A 69 6.61 7.28 8.40
CA GLN A 69 7.73 6.77 7.60
C GLN A 69 8.45 5.65 8.32
N PHE A 70 8.52 4.47 7.72
CA PHE A 70 9.36 3.38 8.20
C PHE A 70 10.79 3.53 7.71
N ARG A 71 11.74 2.98 8.47
CA ARG A 71 13.17 3.09 8.20
C ARG A 71 13.86 1.77 8.48
N ALA A 72 14.66 1.29 7.52
CA ALA A 72 15.58 0.21 7.75
C ALA A 72 16.80 0.69 8.56
N ASN A 73 17.35 -0.16 9.40
CA ASN A 73 18.66 0.11 10.03
C ASN A 73 19.64 -0.96 9.58
N SER A 74 20.76 -0.55 9.02
CA SER A 74 21.74 -1.41 8.35
C SER A 74 22.42 -2.47 9.26
N SER A 75 22.26 -2.40 10.58
CA SER A 75 22.95 -3.29 11.52
C SER A 75 22.04 -4.21 12.32
N THR A 76 20.78 -3.94 12.39
CA THR A 76 19.75 -4.75 13.04
C THR A 76 18.45 -4.48 12.35
N VAL A 77 17.64 -5.50 12.14
CA VAL A 77 16.23 -5.33 11.77
C VAL A 77 15.62 -4.34 12.73
N SER A 78 15.44 -3.10 12.33
CA SER A 78 14.96 -2.08 13.22
C SER A 78 13.60 -1.61 12.81
N ASN A 79 12.72 -1.94 13.63
CA ASN A 79 11.34 -1.54 13.71
C ASN A 79 11.26 -0.06 14.11
N ILE A 80 11.78 0.83 13.26
CA ILE A 80 11.80 2.26 13.55
C ILE A 80 10.84 2.99 12.62
N MET A 81 9.96 3.77 13.22
CA MET A 81 9.06 4.69 12.54
C MET A 81 9.42 6.13 12.91
N CYS A 82 9.26 7.02 11.96
CA CYS A 82 9.39 8.46 12.12
C CYS A 82 8.08 9.12 11.72
N THR A 83 7.57 10.02 12.55
CA THR A 83 6.38 10.80 12.22
C THR A 83 6.79 12.22 11.81
N ILE A 84 6.29 12.65 10.65
CA ILE A 84 6.63 13.92 10.02
C ILE A 84 5.34 14.72 9.81
N ASN A 85 5.34 15.99 10.18
CA ASN A 85 4.29 16.93 9.76
C ASN A 85 4.58 17.36 8.32
N SER A 86 3.71 16.97 7.39
CA SER A 86 3.90 17.23 5.95
C SER A 86 3.78 18.72 5.57
N GLN A 87 3.03 19.50 6.33
CA GLN A 87 2.82 20.92 6.06
C GLN A 87 4.04 21.76 6.46
N THR A 88 4.68 21.41 7.58
CA THR A 88 5.84 22.15 8.11
C THR A 88 7.18 21.52 7.74
N SER A 89 7.17 20.34 7.14
CA SER A 89 8.36 19.53 6.85
C SER A 89 9.20 19.25 8.11
N SER A 90 8.55 19.14 9.26
CA SER A 90 9.23 18.92 10.54
C SER A 90 9.01 17.49 11.05
N ILE A 91 10.08 16.89 11.57
CA ILE A 91 10.00 15.64 12.30
C ILE A 91 9.34 15.92 13.65
N ILE A 92 8.18 15.28 13.91
CA ILE A 92 7.49 15.34 15.19
C ILE A 92 8.18 14.42 16.18
N GLN A 93 8.39 13.16 15.77
CA GLN A 93 9.05 12.15 16.57
C GLN A 93 9.89 11.26 15.66
N ASN A 94 11.09 10.97 16.09
CA ASN A 94 12.00 10.03 15.44
C ASN A 94 12.20 8.79 16.34
N ASN A 95 12.56 7.66 15.73
CA ASN A 95 12.87 6.42 16.43
C ASN A 95 11.70 5.86 17.30
N ILE A 96 10.47 5.96 16.80
CA ILE A 96 9.33 5.25 17.40
C ILE A 96 9.56 3.76 17.14
N LEU A 97 9.60 2.94 18.21
CA LEU A 97 9.64 1.50 18.04
C LEU A 97 8.28 1.03 17.51
N ALA A 98 8.29 0.36 16.37
CA ALA A 98 7.10 -0.17 15.73
C ALA A 98 7.38 -1.57 15.18
N SER A 99 6.39 -2.44 15.18
CA SER A 99 6.51 -3.74 14.52
C SER A 99 6.41 -3.54 13.02
N SER A 100 7.52 -3.68 12.30
CA SER A 100 7.59 -3.40 10.87
C SER A 100 8.63 -4.24 10.13
N ASP A 101 9.58 -4.87 10.82
CA ASP A 101 10.75 -5.46 10.17
C ASP A 101 11.40 -4.48 9.19
N HIS A 102 11.55 -4.82 7.90
CA HIS A 102 12.07 -3.88 6.90
C HIS A 102 11.09 -2.73 6.61
N GLY A 103 9.78 -2.99 6.61
CA GLY A 103 8.75 -1.97 6.45
C GLY A 103 8.56 -1.50 5.01
N ASP A 104 8.64 -2.40 4.03
CA ASP A 104 8.63 -2.09 2.60
C ASP A 104 7.35 -1.41 2.11
N SER A 105 6.23 -1.63 2.78
CA SER A 105 4.95 -0.99 2.46
C SER A 105 4.18 -0.73 3.74
N ALA A 106 3.49 0.40 3.78
CA ALA A 106 2.58 0.76 4.85
C ALA A 106 1.25 1.25 4.29
N SER A 107 0.14 0.92 4.93
CA SER A 107 -1.21 1.36 4.54
C SER A 107 -2.10 1.54 5.75
N PHE A 108 -2.72 2.70 5.88
CA PHE A 108 -3.79 2.89 6.84
C PHE A 108 -5.05 2.15 6.39
N SER A 109 -5.73 1.51 7.34
CA SER A 109 -7.07 0.96 7.13
C SER A 109 -8.14 2.02 7.35
N ASN A 110 -9.40 1.62 7.23
CA ASN A 110 -10.55 2.44 7.65
C ASN A 110 -10.97 2.16 9.10
N GLU A 111 -10.32 1.21 9.78
CA GLU A 111 -10.67 0.75 11.11
C GLU A 111 -9.79 1.42 12.17
N HIS A 112 -10.40 1.88 13.25
CA HIS A 112 -9.73 2.33 14.46
C HIS A 112 -9.71 1.21 15.49
N TYR A 113 -8.63 1.11 16.27
CA TYR A 113 -8.53 0.11 17.34
C TYR A 113 -9.56 0.38 18.45
N GLU A 114 -9.69 1.64 18.83
CA GLU A 114 -10.71 2.12 19.78
C GLU A 114 -11.44 3.35 19.21
N GLN A 115 -12.67 3.51 19.65
CA GLN A 115 -13.42 4.73 19.32
C GLN A 115 -12.74 5.94 19.95
N GLY A 116 -12.31 6.88 19.12
CA GLY A 116 -11.63 8.10 19.55
C GLY A 116 -10.11 8.10 19.30
N ASP A 117 -9.57 7.03 18.74
CA ASP A 117 -8.21 7.06 18.23
C ASP A 117 -8.07 8.11 17.11
N ASP A 118 -6.98 8.88 17.14
CA ASP A 118 -6.71 9.92 16.13
C ASP A 118 -6.38 9.32 14.75
N PHE A 119 -5.87 8.07 14.73
CA PHE A 119 -5.44 7.39 13.53
C PHE A 119 -6.06 5.99 13.42
N PRO A 120 -6.40 5.55 12.19
CA PRO A 120 -6.78 4.17 11.95
C PRO A 120 -5.62 3.21 12.20
N LEU A 121 -5.91 1.91 12.16
CA LEU A 121 -4.88 0.88 12.22
C LEU A 121 -3.94 0.97 11.01
N LEU A 122 -2.63 0.88 11.26
CA LEU A 122 -1.58 0.93 10.25
C LEU A 122 -1.03 -0.48 10.00
N TYR A 123 -1.17 -0.93 8.76
CA TYR A 123 -0.69 -2.22 8.28
C TYR A 123 0.69 -2.03 7.65
N VAL A 124 1.67 -2.79 8.09
CA VAL A 124 3.07 -2.67 7.65
C VAL A 124 3.61 -4.02 7.23
N THR A 125 4.12 -4.12 6.03
CA THR A 125 4.71 -5.34 5.49
C THR A 125 6.10 -5.57 6.08
N ALA A 126 6.40 -6.83 6.41
CA ALA A 126 7.72 -7.29 6.80
C ALA A 126 8.36 -8.09 5.67
N ASP A 127 9.66 -7.87 5.46
CA ASP A 127 10.49 -8.67 4.54
C ASP A 127 10.83 -10.02 5.18
N THR A 128 9.85 -10.92 5.24
CA THR A 128 9.97 -12.26 5.81
C THR A 128 9.39 -13.32 4.89
N ASN A 129 9.82 -14.59 5.07
CA ASN A 129 9.23 -15.74 4.42
C ASN A 129 8.77 -16.75 5.50
N PRO A 130 7.45 -17.04 5.65
CA PRO A 130 6.33 -16.45 4.91
C PRO A 130 6.20 -14.93 5.13
N ALA A 131 5.62 -14.24 4.15
CA ALA A 131 5.39 -12.80 4.25
C ALA A 131 4.49 -12.48 5.45
N LYS A 132 4.84 -11.45 6.20
CA LYS A 132 4.09 -10.99 7.37
C LYS A 132 3.62 -9.55 7.19
N VAL A 133 2.48 -9.24 7.79
CA VAL A 133 1.98 -7.89 7.93
C VAL A 133 1.70 -7.63 9.40
N TYR A 134 2.31 -6.59 9.93
CA TYR A 134 2.09 -6.12 11.29
C TYR A 134 0.99 -5.06 11.28
N ILE A 135 -0.01 -5.25 12.11
CA ILE A 135 -1.10 -4.29 12.32
C ILE A 135 -0.80 -3.52 13.59
N ASN A 136 -0.54 -2.23 13.44
CA ASN A 136 -0.14 -1.36 14.53
C ASN A 136 -1.24 -0.32 14.84
N ARG A 137 -1.50 -0.09 16.14
CA ARG A 137 -2.13 1.11 16.64
C ARG A 137 -1.07 2.19 16.78
N VAL A 138 -1.27 3.34 16.15
CA VAL A 138 -0.26 4.40 16.13
C VAL A 138 -0.80 5.73 16.62
N THR A 139 0.10 6.52 17.19
CA THR A 139 -0.07 7.96 17.42
C THR A 139 1.10 8.71 16.78
N THR A 140 1.15 10.03 16.88
CA THR A 140 2.31 10.79 16.40
C THR A 140 3.61 10.49 17.14
N THR A 141 3.54 9.78 18.28
CA THR A 141 4.70 9.55 19.17
C THR A 141 4.89 8.10 19.60
N THR A 142 3.89 7.23 19.36
CA THR A 142 3.92 5.83 19.83
C THR A 142 3.42 4.87 18.77
N SER A 143 3.77 3.60 18.92
CA SER A 143 3.21 2.48 18.16
C SER A 143 3.05 1.27 19.06
N GLU A 144 1.96 0.53 18.89
CA GLU A 144 1.64 -0.70 19.60
C GLU A 144 1.23 -1.78 18.59
N LEU A 145 1.80 -2.97 18.69
CA LEU A 145 1.41 -4.11 17.87
C LEU A 145 0.06 -4.66 18.34
N VAL A 146 -0.92 -4.65 17.44
CA VAL A 146 -2.26 -5.21 17.69
C VAL A 146 -2.35 -6.66 17.23
N LYS A 147 -1.83 -6.95 16.02
CA LYS A 147 -1.96 -8.26 15.39
C LYS A 147 -0.87 -8.48 14.34
N THR A 148 -0.50 -9.73 14.11
CA THR A 148 0.38 -10.13 13.01
C THR A 148 -0.36 -11.07 12.08
N LEU A 149 -0.40 -10.74 10.79
CA LEU A 149 -0.88 -11.61 9.73
C LEU A 149 0.30 -12.34 9.09
N SER A 150 0.05 -13.59 8.63
CA SER A 150 1.03 -14.42 7.93
C SER A 150 0.43 -14.94 6.62
N PHE A 151 1.18 -14.82 5.52
CA PHE A 151 0.73 -15.16 4.17
C PHE A 151 1.60 -16.28 3.57
N PRO A 152 1.28 -17.56 3.83
CA PRO A 152 2.18 -18.68 3.57
C PRO A 152 2.34 -19.05 2.09
N LEU A 153 1.44 -18.57 1.20
CA LEU A 153 1.43 -18.97 -0.21
C LEU A 153 2.28 -18.07 -1.14
N MET A 154 3.08 -17.16 -0.59
CA MET A 154 3.99 -16.34 -1.42
C MET A 154 5.28 -17.08 -1.82
N GLY A 155 5.36 -18.38 -1.51
CA GLY A 155 6.45 -19.26 -1.96
C GLY A 155 7.82 -18.90 -1.40
N THR A 156 8.86 -19.17 -2.19
CA THR A 156 10.24 -18.77 -1.92
C THR A 156 10.53 -17.34 -2.40
N GLY A 157 9.50 -16.65 -2.93
CA GLY A 157 9.62 -15.31 -3.50
C GLY A 157 10.11 -14.29 -2.48
N TYR A 158 10.85 -13.33 -2.96
CA TYR A 158 11.36 -12.20 -2.20
C TYR A 158 10.38 -11.03 -2.32
N TYR A 159 10.27 -10.20 -1.28
CA TYR A 159 9.45 -9.00 -1.26
C TYR A 159 7.98 -9.23 -1.64
N ALA A 160 7.20 -9.56 -0.65
CA ALA A 160 5.76 -9.47 -0.77
C ALA A 160 5.28 -8.25 0.00
N ALA A 161 4.82 -7.24 -0.70
CA ALA A 161 4.29 -6.04 -0.09
C ALA A 161 2.76 -5.98 -0.21
N LEU A 162 2.13 -5.31 0.75
CA LEU A 162 0.68 -5.23 0.89
C LEU A 162 0.10 -4.06 0.09
N CYS A 163 -0.92 -4.35 -0.72
CA CYS A 163 -1.93 -3.38 -1.13
C CYS A 163 -3.22 -3.67 -0.37
N LEU A 164 -3.63 -2.78 0.51
CA LEU A 164 -4.80 -2.97 1.37
C LEU A 164 -6.05 -2.34 0.77
N ASP A 165 -7.02 -3.17 0.36
CA ASP A 165 -8.39 -2.74 0.06
C ASP A 165 -9.21 -2.79 1.36
N SER A 166 -9.07 -1.73 2.15
CA SER A 166 -9.70 -1.65 3.46
C SER A 166 -11.23 -1.58 3.40
N GLU A 167 -11.80 -1.11 2.29
CA GLU A 167 -13.26 -1.02 2.14
C GLU A 167 -13.91 -2.40 2.00
N ASN A 168 -13.21 -3.32 1.34
CA ASN A 168 -13.68 -4.68 1.12
C ASN A 168 -13.05 -5.70 2.08
N ALA A 169 -12.20 -5.25 3.01
CA ALA A 169 -11.41 -6.10 3.91
C ALA A 169 -10.61 -7.16 3.13
N VAL A 170 -9.92 -6.72 2.07
CA VAL A 170 -9.10 -7.57 1.18
C VAL A 170 -7.65 -7.13 1.23
N ALA A 171 -6.76 -8.09 1.38
CA ALA A 171 -5.33 -7.89 1.19
C ALA A 171 -4.90 -8.44 -0.18
N TYR A 172 -4.16 -7.63 -0.94
CA TYR A 172 -3.39 -8.11 -2.08
C TYR A 172 -1.92 -8.10 -1.68
N MET A 173 -1.29 -9.28 -1.68
CA MET A 173 0.14 -9.40 -1.50
C MET A 173 0.80 -9.49 -2.87
N VAL A 174 1.67 -8.54 -3.19
CA VAL A 174 2.35 -8.47 -4.48
C VAL A 174 3.84 -8.70 -4.27
N GLY A 175 4.39 -9.71 -4.92
CA GLY A 175 5.78 -10.12 -4.76
C GLY A 175 6.29 -10.83 -6.01
N TYR A 176 7.31 -11.67 -5.85
CA TYR A 176 7.98 -12.38 -6.93
C TYR A 176 7.83 -13.90 -6.77
N SER A 177 7.79 -14.61 -7.91
CA SER A 177 7.78 -16.08 -7.90
C SER A 177 9.13 -16.69 -7.51
N GLU A 178 10.23 -15.93 -7.71
CA GLU A 178 11.61 -16.34 -7.41
C GLU A 178 12.26 -15.36 -6.42
N GLN A 179 13.39 -15.75 -5.82
CA GLN A 179 14.10 -14.92 -4.84
C GLN A 179 14.83 -13.71 -5.43
N ASN A 180 14.85 -13.52 -6.73
CA ASN A 180 15.58 -12.45 -7.37
C ASN A 180 14.64 -11.34 -7.83
N TYR A 181 14.62 -10.23 -7.12
CA TYR A 181 13.81 -9.07 -7.43
C TYR A 181 14.43 -8.12 -8.47
N GLN A 182 15.67 -8.37 -8.88
CA GLN A 182 16.43 -7.53 -9.82
C GLN A 182 16.52 -8.08 -11.24
N THR A 183 15.98 -9.26 -11.50
CA THR A 183 16.01 -9.86 -12.84
C THR A 183 14.78 -10.74 -13.05
N ASP A 184 14.30 -10.78 -14.29
CA ASP A 184 13.26 -11.69 -14.73
C ASP A 184 13.76 -13.13 -14.92
N ASP A 185 15.07 -13.37 -14.74
CA ASP A 185 15.74 -14.65 -14.90
C ASP A 185 15.36 -15.35 -16.23
N GLY A 186 15.48 -14.62 -17.33
CA GLY A 186 15.12 -15.10 -18.66
C GLY A 186 13.62 -15.39 -18.84
N GLY A 187 12.78 -14.71 -18.09
CA GLY A 187 11.34 -14.85 -18.10
C GLY A 187 10.78 -15.90 -17.12
N ASN A 188 11.64 -16.50 -16.28
CA ASN A 188 11.20 -17.45 -15.26
C ASN A 188 10.61 -16.74 -14.03
N ASN A 189 11.22 -15.60 -13.65
CA ASN A 189 10.69 -14.82 -12.55
C ASN A 189 9.46 -14.00 -12.99
N LYS A 190 8.42 -14.03 -12.17
CA LYS A 190 7.14 -13.36 -12.42
C LYS A 190 6.79 -12.48 -11.25
N THR A 191 6.01 -11.44 -11.51
CA THR A 191 5.28 -10.73 -10.45
C THR A 191 4.05 -11.55 -10.10
N VAL A 192 3.89 -11.88 -8.83
CA VAL A 192 2.75 -12.64 -8.29
C VAL A 192 1.85 -11.70 -7.51
N ILE A 193 0.56 -11.75 -7.79
CA ILE A 193 -0.47 -11.02 -7.06
C ILE A 193 -1.37 -12.05 -6.40
N SER A 194 -1.37 -12.14 -5.08
CA SER A 194 -2.27 -13.00 -4.32
C SER A 194 -3.31 -12.18 -3.56
N LYS A 195 -4.54 -12.68 -3.54
CA LYS A 195 -5.72 -12.04 -2.93
C LYS A 195 -6.19 -12.84 -1.73
N TRP A 196 -6.49 -12.16 -0.63
CA TRP A 196 -6.81 -12.75 0.66
C TRP A 196 -7.98 -12.03 1.33
N ASP A 197 -8.84 -12.79 2.01
CA ASP A 197 -9.97 -12.28 2.77
C ASP A 197 -9.54 -12.01 4.23
N LEU A 198 -9.60 -10.75 4.64
CA LEU A 198 -9.24 -10.32 5.99
C LEU A 198 -10.38 -10.52 7.01
N THR A 199 -11.57 -10.89 6.56
CA THR A 199 -12.71 -11.20 7.46
C THR A 199 -12.67 -12.63 7.97
N ASP A 200 -11.93 -13.53 7.30
CA ASP A 200 -11.78 -14.93 7.67
C ASP A 200 -10.33 -15.23 8.05
N LEU A 201 -10.05 -15.23 9.35
CA LEU A 201 -8.71 -15.37 9.91
C LEU A 201 -8.58 -16.66 10.72
N THR A 202 -7.57 -17.46 10.41
CA THR A 202 -7.19 -18.64 11.18
C THR A 202 -6.04 -18.31 12.13
N LEU A 203 -6.20 -18.53 13.44
CA LEU A 203 -5.13 -18.39 14.44
C LEU A 203 -4.13 -19.55 14.32
N ASN A 204 -2.85 -19.22 14.16
CA ASN A 204 -1.74 -20.17 14.10
C ASN A 204 -1.18 -20.48 15.49
N GLN A 205 -0.40 -21.56 15.59
CA GLN A 205 0.24 -21.97 16.86
C GLN A 205 1.27 -20.95 17.39
N ASP A 206 1.87 -20.15 16.50
CA ASP A 206 2.84 -19.09 16.85
C ASP A 206 2.18 -17.77 17.23
N GLY A 207 0.85 -17.73 17.31
CA GLY A 207 0.09 -16.52 17.64
C GLY A 207 -0.16 -15.57 16.48
N THR A 208 0.30 -15.89 15.28
CA THR A 208 -0.05 -15.12 14.07
C THR A 208 -1.42 -15.55 13.53
N TYR A 209 -1.97 -14.77 12.59
CA TYR A 209 -3.23 -15.09 11.92
C TYR A 209 -2.99 -15.26 10.42
N THR A 210 -3.56 -16.30 9.83
CA THR A 210 -3.56 -16.50 8.37
C THR A 210 -4.92 -16.11 7.81
N PRO A 211 -5.01 -15.10 6.92
CA PRO A 211 -6.23 -14.79 6.18
C PRO A 211 -6.61 -15.92 5.23
N ALA A 212 -7.89 -16.03 4.90
CA ALA A 212 -8.36 -17.00 3.92
C ALA A 212 -7.87 -16.64 2.51
N PHE A 213 -7.25 -17.59 1.82
CA PHE A 213 -6.78 -17.42 0.46
C PHE A 213 -7.97 -17.42 -0.52
N ILE A 214 -8.02 -16.42 -1.41
CA ILE A 214 -9.05 -16.32 -2.45
C ILE A 214 -8.50 -16.78 -3.80
N SER A 215 -7.41 -16.17 -4.26
CA SER A 215 -6.82 -16.45 -5.57
C SER A 215 -5.39 -15.90 -5.68
N ALA A 216 -4.67 -16.38 -6.69
CA ALA A 216 -3.42 -15.76 -7.11
C ALA A 216 -3.35 -15.74 -8.64
N LEU A 217 -2.61 -14.78 -9.18
CA LEU A 217 -2.28 -14.67 -10.60
C LEU A 217 -0.83 -14.28 -10.77
N GLU A 218 -0.25 -14.63 -11.91
CA GLU A 218 1.07 -14.24 -12.32
C GLU A 218 1.00 -13.26 -13.50
N ARG A 219 1.95 -12.36 -13.54
CA ARG A 219 2.11 -11.41 -14.65
C ARG A 219 3.59 -11.25 -14.99
N PRO A 220 3.92 -10.59 -16.13
CA PRO A 220 5.29 -10.24 -16.44
C PRO A 220 5.97 -9.48 -15.31
N PHE A 221 7.25 -9.77 -15.11
CA PHE A 221 8.08 -9.24 -14.05
C PHE A 221 8.07 -7.70 -13.99
N ILE A 222 7.91 -7.16 -12.79
CA ILE A 222 8.16 -5.75 -12.47
C ILE A 222 9.49 -5.68 -11.73
N TYR A 223 10.41 -4.87 -12.24
CA TYR A 223 11.73 -4.67 -11.67
C TYR A 223 11.65 -3.94 -10.34
N VAL A 224 12.33 -4.44 -9.32
CA VAL A 224 12.46 -3.86 -7.97
C VAL A 224 11.23 -3.08 -7.53
N MET A 225 10.24 -3.83 -7.04
CA MET A 225 9.04 -3.23 -6.43
C MET A 225 9.40 -2.73 -5.03
N GLN A 226 9.05 -1.51 -4.74
CA GLN A 226 9.20 -0.86 -3.44
C GLN A 226 7.82 -0.67 -2.79
N GLY A 227 7.44 0.52 -2.36
CA GLY A 227 6.13 0.75 -1.74
C GLY A 227 4.94 0.46 -2.64
N GLN A 228 3.85 0.02 -2.03
CA GLN A 228 2.64 -0.39 -2.72
C GLN A 228 1.40 0.13 -2.00
N GLN A 229 0.34 0.45 -2.75
CA GLN A 229 -0.94 0.87 -2.18
C GLN A 229 -2.11 0.46 -3.08
N PHE A 230 -3.26 0.17 -2.48
CA PHE A 230 -4.52 0.01 -3.18
C PHE A 230 -5.26 1.35 -3.23
N HIS A 231 -5.64 1.80 -4.43
CA HIS A 231 -6.42 3.00 -4.60
C HIS A 231 -7.29 2.91 -5.83
N ASP A 232 -8.55 3.32 -5.71
CA ASP A 232 -9.53 3.41 -6.80
C ASP A 232 -9.65 2.12 -7.62
N GLY A 233 -9.69 0.96 -6.91
CA GLY A 233 -9.82 -0.35 -7.54
C GLY A 233 -8.55 -0.86 -8.24
N MET A 234 -7.41 -0.23 -8.05
CA MET A 234 -6.13 -0.55 -8.69
C MET A 234 -5.03 -0.81 -7.66
N LEU A 235 -4.08 -1.67 -8.04
CA LEU A 235 -2.83 -1.87 -7.31
C LEU A 235 -1.80 -0.89 -7.84
N TRP A 236 -1.33 0.02 -7.00
CA TRP A 236 -0.29 0.98 -7.32
C TRP A 236 1.03 0.51 -6.73
N ILE A 237 2.06 0.42 -7.57
CA ILE A 237 3.35 -0.18 -7.24
C ILE A 237 4.46 0.77 -7.65
N ALA A 238 5.23 1.26 -6.68
CA ALA A 238 6.47 1.97 -6.93
C ALA A 238 7.56 0.97 -7.35
N SER A 239 8.34 1.34 -8.35
CA SER A 239 9.43 0.52 -8.91
C SER A 239 10.61 1.39 -9.26
N GLY A 240 11.80 0.93 -8.94
CA GLY A 240 13.06 1.57 -9.29
C GLY A 240 14.11 1.40 -8.22
N TYR A 241 15.35 1.30 -8.64
CA TYR A 241 16.53 1.16 -7.80
C TYR A 241 17.50 2.31 -8.06
N VAL A 242 18.41 2.55 -7.15
CA VAL A 242 19.43 3.63 -7.27
C VAL A 242 20.10 3.62 -8.64
N GLY A 243 20.07 4.76 -9.31
CA GLY A 243 20.67 4.96 -10.63
C GLY A 243 19.78 4.55 -11.81
N GLN A 244 18.62 3.94 -11.55
CA GLN A 244 17.64 3.59 -12.57
C GLN A 244 16.43 4.51 -12.51
N ARG A 245 15.77 4.69 -13.66
CA ARG A 245 14.57 5.50 -13.71
C ARG A 245 13.43 4.85 -12.93
N GLY A 246 12.86 5.59 -12.00
CA GLY A 246 11.72 5.15 -11.20
C GLY A 246 10.41 5.30 -11.94
N TYR A 247 9.50 4.33 -11.73
CA TYR A 247 8.14 4.32 -12.26
C TYR A 247 7.15 3.95 -11.16
N ILE A 248 5.90 4.38 -11.32
CA ILE A 248 4.79 3.88 -10.52
C ILE A 248 3.78 3.28 -11.48
N TYR A 249 3.47 2.01 -11.28
CA TYR A 249 2.55 1.23 -12.10
C TYR A 249 1.21 1.07 -11.42
N ALA A 250 0.11 1.25 -12.17
CA ALA A 250 -1.23 0.90 -11.74
C ALA A 250 -1.69 -0.35 -12.47
N LEU A 251 -2.06 -1.39 -11.72
CA LEU A 251 -2.48 -2.68 -12.24
C LEU A 251 -3.95 -2.95 -11.92
N ASP A 252 -4.61 -3.65 -12.82
CA ASP A 252 -5.90 -4.29 -12.54
C ASP A 252 -5.70 -5.47 -11.58
N PRO A 253 -6.32 -5.49 -10.40
CA PRO A 253 -6.13 -6.58 -9.44
C PRO A 253 -6.75 -7.91 -9.87
N ALA A 254 -7.67 -7.92 -10.86
CA ALA A 254 -8.33 -9.12 -11.34
C ALA A 254 -7.58 -9.82 -12.47
N THR A 255 -6.86 -9.05 -13.30
CA THR A 255 -6.15 -9.58 -14.50
C THR A 255 -4.65 -9.43 -14.40
N GLY A 256 -4.14 -8.53 -13.55
CA GLY A 256 -2.74 -8.12 -13.50
C GLY A 256 -2.31 -7.21 -14.65
N ASP A 257 -3.23 -6.77 -15.49
CA ASP A 257 -2.92 -5.90 -16.62
C ASP A 257 -2.43 -4.53 -16.17
N LEU A 258 -1.45 -3.99 -16.90
CA LEU A 258 -0.98 -2.64 -16.70
C LEU A 258 -2.00 -1.64 -17.24
N LEU A 259 -2.54 -0.79 -16.36
CA LEU A 259 -3.53 0.23 -16.70
C LEU A 259 -2.88 1.60 -16.94
N TYR A 260 -1.97 2.01 -16.04
CA TYR A 260 -1.27 3.30 -16.11
C TYR A 260 0.17 3.17 -15.66
N THR A 261 0.96 4.14 -16.11
CA THR A 261 2.35 4.33 -15.68
C THR A 261 2.58 5.80 -15.38
N VAL A 262 3.10 6.09 -14.19
CA VAL A 262 3.63 7.39 -13.82
C VAL A 262 5.15 7.32 -13.93
N ASP A 263 5.74 8.13 -14.80
CA ASP A 263 7.19 8.33 -14.85
C ASP A 263 7.58 9.33 -13.77
N THR A 264 8.31 8.89 -12.77
CA THR A 264 8.69 9.74 -11.61
C THR A 264 9.73 10.80 -11.96
N ALA A 265 10.29 10.75 -13.16
CA ALA A 265 11.32 11.65 -13.66
C ALA A 265 12.59 11.70 -12.79
N THR A 266 12.86 10.66 -12.00
CA THR A 266 14.03 10.57 -11.11
C THR A 266 14.78 9.25 -11.32
N THR A 267 16.06 9.25 -10.95
CA THR A 267 16.91 8.05 -10.80
C THR A 267 17.28 7.79 -9.34
N THR A 268 16.69 8.57 -8.41
CA THR A 268 16.73 8.27 -6.99
C THR A 268 15.71 7.17 -6.69
N GLU A 269 16.07 6.25 -5.85
CA GLU A 269 15.22 5.13 -5.43
C GLU A 269 13.89 5.62 -4.87
N VAL A 270 12.78 5.04 -5.34
CA VAL A 270 11.43 5.34 -4.89
C VAL A 270 11.07 4.33 -3.81
N GLU A 271 10.88 4.76 -2.58
CA GLU A 271 10.74 3.89 -1.41
C GLU A 271 9.29 3.64 -0.97
N GLY A 272 8.36 4.39 -1.49
CA GLY A 272 6.97 4.24 -1.11
C GLY A 272 6.05 5.19 -1.84
N LEU A 273 4.75 4.98 -1.68
CA LEU A 273 3.71 5.86 -2.19
C LEU A 273 2.49 5.88 -1.27
N SER A 274 1.74 6.97 -1.30
CA SER A 274 0.50 7.15 -0.54
C SER A 274 -0.46 8.07 -1.30
N PHE A 275 -1.73 7.70 -1.36
CA PHE A 275 -2.78 8.57 -1.90
C PHE A 275 -3.35 9.45 -0.77
N ILE A 276 -3.30 10.77 -0.97
CA ILE A 276 -3.83 11.76 -0.03
C ILE A 276 -5.19 12.32 -0.45
N SER A 277 -5.58 12.09 -1.70
CA SER A 277 -6.91 12.36 -2.24
C SER A 277 -7.12 11.51 -3.52
N PRO A 278 -8.34 11.46 -4.10
CA PRO A 278 -8.55 10.78 -5.38
C PRO A 278 -7.65 11.26 -6.52
N TYR A 279 -7.20 12.52 -6.47
CA TYR A 279 -6.42 13.18 -7.53
C TYR A 279 -4.95 13.37 -7.16
N GLU A 280 -4.53 13.03 -5.94
CA GLU A 280 -3.19 13.33 -5.47
C GLU A 280 -2.54 12.12 -4.82
N MET A 281 -1.37 11.77 -5.32
CA MET A 281 -0.51 10.73 -4.80
C MET A 281 0.83 11.35 -4.38
N VAL A 282 1.37 10.90 -3.27
CA VAL A 282 2.71 11.27 -2.81
C VAL A 282 3.61 10.05 -2.94
N PHE A 283 4.83 10.22 -3.45
CA PHE A 283 5.86 9.19 -3.42
C PHE A 283 7.12 9.72 -2.73
N GLY A 284 7.76 8.83 -1.98
CA GLY A 284 8.99 9.11 -1.24
C GLY A 284 10.23 8.68 -2.00
N LEU A 285 11.29 9.47 -1.90
CA LEU A 285 12.59 9.19 -2.47
C LEU A 285 13.61 8.93 -1.36
N GLN A 286 14.52 8.01 -1.59
CA GLN A 286 15.65 7.76 -0.69
C GLN A 286 16.32 9.09 -0.30
N GLY A 287 16.48 9.34 1.02
CA GLY A 287 17.04 10.58 1.55
C GLY A 287 16.02 11.62 2.04
N GLY A 288 14.71 11.31 1.99
CA GLY A 288 13.68 12.09 2.67
C GLY A 288 13.05 13.21 1.83
N THR A 289 13.08 13.07 0.51
CA THR A 289 12.34 13.96 -0.39
C THR A 289 11.02 13.29 -0.79
N TYR A 290 9.92 13.99 -0.59
CA TYR A 290 8.59 13.55 -1.02
C TYR A 290 8.12 14.41 -2.18
N LYS A 291 7.60 13.75 -3.21
CA LYS A 291 7.03 14.37 -4.41
C LYS A 291 5.54 14.10 -4.46
N LYS A 292 4.80 15.05 -5.00
CA LYS A 292 3.36 14.92 -5.22
C LYS A 292 3.06 14.81 -6.70
N VAL A 293 2.30 13.78 -7.06
CA VAL A 293 1.66 13.63 -8.37
C VAL A 293 0.24 14.18 -8.24
N THR A 294 -0.13 15.11 -9.12
CA THR A 294 -1.51 15.60 -9.23
C THR A 294 -2.05 15.14 -10.57
N PHE A 295 -3.07 14.31 -10.55
CA PHE A 295 -3.76 13.80 -11.73
C PHE A 295 -4.80 14.81 -12.22
N SER A 296 -5.05 14.82 -13.52
CA SER A 296 -6.03 15.73 -14.14
C SER A 296 -7.47 15.26 -13.90
N HIS A 297 -8.40 16.20 -13.95
CA HIS A 297 -9.82 15.90 -14.09
C HIS A 297 -10.12 15.56 -15.56
N ARG A 298 -11.06 14.64 -15.79
CA ARG A 298 -11.61 14.34 -17.11
C ARG A 298 -12.62 15.37 -17.56
#